data_05d171edaa188a8361584fb23a04b8cb
#
_entry.id   05d171edaa188a8361584fb23a04b8cb
#
_cell.length_a   1.000
_cell.length_b   1.000
_cell.length_c   1.000
_cell.angle_alpha   90.00
_cell.angle_beta   90.00
_cell.angle_gamma   90.00
#
_symmetry.space_group_name_H-M   'P 1'
#
loop_
_entity.id
_entity.type
_entity.pdbx_description
1 polymer ?
#
loop_
_entity_poly.entity_id
_entity_poly.type
_entity_poly.pdbx_seq_one_letter_code
_entity_poly.pdbx_strand_id
1 'polypeptide(L)'
;MYSKCFFRMAGYITEELFPYFYACRRQGLTFDDIYFEGRISHTAKRVYDLIRQQGRVAYHEIKYLGGFGKADNKAVEKAVTDLQMGMFITVCGHKQKSNRFGISYGWESSVYSTVEDFWGGEPEYIEPKEAEAFITEKVLSLNPDADPKIIRKFIYGK
;
A
#
# COMPACT_ATOMS: atom_id res chain seq x y z
N MET A 1 -9.94 -3.52 3.35
CA MET A 1 -8.79 -2.60 3.21
C MET A 1 -9.05 -1.59 2.09
N TYR A 2 -8.74 -0.32 2.29
CA TYR A 2 -8.82 0.74 1.26
C TYR A 2 -7.43 1.29 0.95
N SER A 3 -7.01 1.24 -0.32
CA SER A 3 -5.65 1.65 -0.71
C SER A 3 -5.54 1.89 -2.21
N LYS A 4 -4.47 2.57 -2.66
CA LYS A 4 -4.12 2.68 -4.09
C LYS A 4 -3.44 1.39 -4.58
N CYS A 5 -4.14 0.27 -4.54
CA CYS A 5 -3.59 -1.05 -4.86
C CYS A 5 -3.88 -1.54 -6.30
N PHE A 6 -4.75 -0.85 -7.05
CA PHE A 6 -5.12 -1.25 -8.41
C PHE A 6 -4.81 -0.13 -9.41
N PHE A 7 -3.92 -0.39 -10.36
CA PHE A 7 -3.57 0.57 -11.42
C PHE A 7 -3.21 1.98 -10.91
N ARG A 8 -2.61 2.07 -9.69
CA ARG A 8 -2.33 3.32 -8.96
C ARG A 8 -3.58 4.12 -8.54
N MET A 9 -4.76 3.52 -8.70
CA MET A 9 -6.04 4.07 -8.25
C MET A 9 -6.46 3.44 -6.94
N ALA A 10 -7.24 4.19 -6.16
CA ALA A 10 -7.80 3.70 -4.92
C ALA A 10 -8.90 2.68 -5.16
N GLY A 11 -8.92 1.64 -4.34
CA GLY A 11 -9.92 0.58 -4.39
C GLY A 11 -10.06 -0.11 -3.03
N TYR A 12 -11.08 -0.94 -2.94
CA TYR A 12 -11.32 -1.76 -1.76
C TYR A 12 -10.90 -3.21 -2.03
N ILE A 13 -10.29 -3.83 -1.03
CA ILE A 13 -10.08 -5.28 -0.99
C ILE A 13 -10.90 -5.80 0.19
N THR A 14 -11.75 -6.81 -0.07
CA THR A 14 -12.52 -7.51 0.96
C THR A 14 -11.58 -8.36 1.83
N GLU A 15 -12.05 -8.72 3.02
CA GLU A 15 -11.32 -9.58 3.94
C GLU A 15 -11.02 -10.95 3.30
N GLU A 16 -12.00 -11.51 2.58
CA GLU A 16 -11.86 -12.78 1.86
C GLU A 16 -10.72 -12.76 0.81
N LEU A 17 -10.59 -11.66 0.05
CA LEU A 17 -9.62 -11.56 -1.04
C LEU A 17 -8.25 -11.05 -0.60
N PHE A 18 -8.16 -10.45 0.59
CA PHE A 18 -6.93 -9.86 1.09
C PHE A 18 -5.74 -10.83 1.11
N PRO A 19 -5.85 -12.06 1.67
CA PRO A 19 -4.72 -12.99 1.75
C PRO A 19 -4.16 -13.35 0.36
N TYR A 20 -5.02 -13.51 -0.62
CA TYR A 20 -4.63 -13.84 -1.99
C TYR A 20 -3.86 -12.70 -2.68
N PHE A 21 -4.36 -11.46 -2.57
CA PHE A 21 -3.61 -10.30 -3.10
C PHE A 21 -2.30 -10.10 -2.35
N TYR A 22 -2.28 -10.28 -1.04
CA TYR A 22 -1.07 -10.19 -0.23
C TYR A 22 -0.02 -11.21 -0.69
N ALA A 23 -0.40 -12.47 -0.84
CA ALA A 23 0.47 -13.54 -1.34
C ALA A 23 1.07 -13.20 -2.71
N CYS A 24 0.25 -12.75 -3.67
CA CYS A 24 0.72 -12.36 -5.00
C CYS A 24 1.66 -11.17 -4.99
N ARG A 25 1.41 -10.16 -4.14
CA ARG A 25 2.20 -8.92 -4.10
C ARG A 25 3.51 -9.09 -3.35
N ARG A 26 3.48 -9.82 -2.24
CA ARG A 26 4.62 -10.02 -1.35
C ARG A 26 5.47 -11.22 -1.75
N GLN A 27 4.88 -12.26 -2.34
CA GLN A 27 5.58 -13.47 -2.81
C GLN A 27 6.43 -14.14 -1.71
N GLY A 28 5.99 -14.09 -0.47
CA GLY A 28 6.71 -14.62 0.69
C GLY A 28 7.94 -13.79 1.11
N LEU A 29 8.14 -12.62 0.50
CA LEU A 29 9.27 -11.74 0.80
C LEU A 29 8.88 -10.67 1.81
N THR A 30 9.81 -10.35 2.72
CA THR A 30 9.67 -9.22 3.63
C THR A 30 9.92 -7.89 2.89
N PHE A 31 9.60 -6.77 3.55
CA PHE A 31 9.93 -5.45 3.01
C PHE A 31 11.44 -5.28 2.79
N ASP A 32 12.25 -5.75 3.74
CA ASP A 32 13.70 -5.62 3.69
C ASP A 32 14.30 -6.48 2.56
N ASP A 33 13.80 -7.70 2.33
CA ASP A 33 14.22 -8.54 1.19
C ASP A 33 14.00 -7.80 -0.14
N ILE A 34 12.79 -7.25 -0.34
CA ILE A 34 12.42 -6.54 -1.57
C ILE A 34 13.23 -5.25 -1.75
N TYR A 35 13.58 -4.58 -0.64
CA TYR A 35 14.45 -3.40 -0.67
C TYR A 35 15.89 -3.78 -1.06
N PHE A 36 16.47 -4.82 -0.48
CA PHE A 36 17.83 -5.28 -0.80
C PHE A 36 17.93 -5.82 -2.23
N GLU A 37 16.85 -6.34 -2.81
CA GLU A 37 16.75 -6.66 -4.23
C GLU A 37 16.69 -5.42 -5.15
N GLY A 38 16.70 -4.20 -4.59
CA GLY A 38 16.64 -2.95 -5.35
C GLY A 38 15.27 -2.64 -5.97
N ARG A 39 14.22 -3.32 -5.56
CA ARG A 39 12.85 -3.15 -6.07
C ARG A 39 12.07 -2.01 -5.42
N ILE A 40 12.57 -1.48 -4.32
CA ILE A 40 12.00 -0.37 -3.54
C ILE A 40 13.00 0.78 -3.49
N SER A 41 12.55 2.01 -3.75
CA SER A 41 13.39 3.19 -3.68
C SER A 41 13.80 3.52 -2.24
N HIS A 42 14.95 4.19 -2.07
CA HIS A 42 15.39 4.68 -0.76
C HIS A 42 14.35 5.62 -0.10
N THR A 43 13.67 6.47 -0.90
CA THR A 43 12.58 7.31 -0.37
C THR A 43 11.43 6.46 0.17
N ALA A 44 11.04 5.40 -0.53
CA ALA A 44 9.98 4.51 -0.06
C ALA A 44 10.39 3.76 1.21
N LYS A 45 11.67 3.35 1.33
CA LYS A 45 12.19 2.77 2.58
C LYS A 45 12.05 3.75 3.75
N ARG A 46 12.50 4.98 3.59
CA ARG A 46 12.38 6.01 4.64
C ARG A 46 10.93 6.25 5.07
N VAL A 47 10.01 6.29 4.10
CA VAL A 47 8.57 6.45 4.38
C VAL A 47 8.01 5.25 5.13
N TYR A 48 8.35 4.04 4.69
CA TYR A 48 7.91 2.80 5.34
C TYR A 48 8.43 2.69 6.77
N ASP A 49 9.73 2.91 6.98
CA ASP A 49 10.36 2.85 8.31
C ASP A 49 9.72 3.86 9.27
N LEU A 50 9.42 5.07 8.78
CA LEU A 50 8.70 6.08 9.55
C LEU A 50 7.32 5.59 9.99
N ILE A 51 6.52 5.05 9.04
CA ILE A 51 5.17 4.56 9.34
C ILE A 51 5.24 3.38 10.31
N ARG A 52 6.15 2.43 10.09
CA ARG A 52 6.36 1.29 10.98
C ARG A 52 6.73 1.71 12.40
N GLN A 53 7.61 2.70 12.53
CA GLN A 53 8.06 3.20 13.84
C GLN A 53 6.97 3.96 14.60
N GLN A 54 6.16 4.76 13.88
CA GLN A 54 5.11 5.58 14.49
C GLN A 54 3.76 4.84 14.63
N GLY A 55 3.59 3.71 13.95
CA GLY A 55 2.35 2.94 13.87
C GLY A 55 1.31 3.58 12.93
N ARG A 56 1.05 4.89 13.08
CA ARG A 56 0.08 5.62 12.25
C ARG A 56 0.60 7.02 11.92
N VAL A 57 0.63 7.37 10.63
CA VAL A 57 1.15 8.67 10.17
C VAL A 57 0.22 9.28 9.12
N ALA A 58 -0.21 10.51 9.33
CA ALA A 58 -0.97 11.23 8.32
C ALA A 58 -0.06 11.70 7.17
N TYR A 59 -0.59 11.70 5.93
CA TYR A 59 0.20 12.07 4.75
C TYR A 59 0.92 13.43 4.89
N HIS A 60 0.27 14.43 5.48
CA HIS A 60 0.88 15.73 5.68
C HIS A 60 2.02 15.71 6.72
N GLU A 61 2.05 14.73 7.62
CA GLU A 61 3.09 14.56 8.63
C GLU A 61 4.31 13.83 8.09
N ILE A 62 4.16 12.99 7.05
CA ILE A 62 5.27 12.20 6.47
C ILE A 62 6.46 13.09 6.13
N LYS A 63 6.22 14.25 5.52
CA LYS A 63 7.29 15.17 5.11
C LYS A 63 8.02 15.76 6.31
N TYR A 64 7.26 16.22 7.27
CA TYR A 64 7.79 16.85 8.49
C TYR A 64 8.55 15.85 9.34
N LEU A 65 7.94 14.70 9.67
CA LEU A 65 8.55 13.68 10.51
C LEU A 65 9.70 12.95 9.80
N GLY A 66 9.59 12.76 8.49
CA GLY A 66 10.62 12.10 7.68
C GLY A 66 11.75 13.04 7.23
N GLY A 67 11.71 14.33 7.56
CA GLY A 67 12.74 15.29 7.16
C GLY A 67 12.83 15.51 5.63
N PHE A 68 11.68 15.41 4.91
CA PHE A 68 11.64 15.63 3.48
C PHE A 68 11.44 17.10 3.11
N GLY A 69 12.28 17.61 2.20
CA GLY A 69 12.17 18.97 1.69
C GLY A 69 11.11 19.13 0.60
N LYS A 70 10.93 20.38 0.13
CA LYS A 70 9.99 20.68 -0.97
C LYS A 70 10.36 19.96 -2.27
N ALA A 71 11.65 19.75 -2.54
CA ALA A 71 12.14 19.04 -3.71
C ALA A 71 11.71 17.55 -3.72
N ASP A 72 11.50 16.96 -2.54
CA ASP A 72 11.17 15.54 -2.39
C ASP A 72 9.69 15.23 -2.62
N ASN A 73 8.82 16.23 -2.82
CA ASN A 73 7.37 16.06 -2.86
C ASN A 73 6.92 14.95 -3.82
N LYS A 74 7.41 14.98 -5.06
CA LYS A 74 7.06 13.98 -6.08
C LYS A 74 7.59 12.58 -5.72
N ALA A 75 8.78 12.52 -5.13
CA ALA A 75 9.39 11.26 -4.71
C ALA A 75 8.62 10.63 -3.54
N VAL A 76 8.18 11.44 -2.56
CA VAL A 76 7.35 10.98 -1.43
C VAL A 76 5.97 10.52 -1.91
N GLU A 77 5.31 11.27 -2.80
CA GLU A 77 4.02 10.87 -3.37
C GLU A 77 4.11 9.55 -4.13
N LYS A 78 5.15 9.41 -4.96
CA LYS A 78 5.43 8.16 -5.66
C LYS A 78 5.69 7.02 -4.67
N ALA A 79 6.52 7.25 -3.66
CA ALA A 79 6.86 6.28 -2.63
C ALA A 79 5.62 5.77 -1.89
N VAL A 80 4.75 6.68 -1.41
CA VAL A 80 3.48 6.32 -0.74
C VAL A 80 2.57 5.51 -1.67
N THR A 81 2.53 5.84 -2.97
CA THR A 81 1.75 5.07 -3.94
C THR A 81 2.36 3.68 -4.18
N ASP A 82 3.67 3.59 -4.37
CA ASP A 82 4.37 2.32 -4.61
C ASP A 82 4.25 1.37 -3.39
N LEU A 83 4.33 1.92 -2.18
CA LEU A 83 4.13 1.15 -0.94
C LEU A 83 2.70 0.60 -0.82
N GLN A 84 1.68 1.37 -1.21
CA GLN A 84 0.31 0.90 -1.27
C GLN A 84 0.12 -0.17 -2.35
N MET A 85 0.71 0.04 -3.54
CA MET A 85 0.68 -0.94 -4.63
C MET A 85 1.32 -2.28 -4.22
N GLY A 86 2.39 -2.25 -3.43
CA GLY A 86 3.07 -3.43 -2.89
C GLY A 86 2.39 -4.06 -1.67
N MET A 87 1.29 -3.47 -1.19
CA MET A 87 0.61 -3.89 0.05
C MET A 87 1.53 -3.84 1.29
N PHE A 88 2.38 -2.81 1.38
CA PHE A 88 3.21 -2.54 2.56
C PHE A 88 2.52 -1.60 3.53
N ILE A 89 1.76 -0.62 3.01
CA ILE A 89 0.97 0.32 3.80
C ILE A 89 -0.46 0.42 3.26
N THR A 90 -1.38 0.80 4.15
CA THR A 90 -2.78 1.03 3.80
C THR A 90 -3.31 2.28 4.49
N VAL A 91 -4.44 2.79 3.99
CA VAL A 91 -5.18 3.87 4.65
C VAL A 91 -5.96 3.28 5.83
N CYS A 92 -5.67 3.77 7.03
CA CYS A 92 -6.34 3.34 8.26
C CYS A 92 -7.21 4.43 8.89
N GLY A 93 -7.31 5.60 8.27
CA GLY A 93 -8.13 6.70 8.75
C GLY A 93 -7.85 8.01 8.03
N HIS A 94 -8.39 9.08 8.57
CA HIS A 94 -8.18 10.45 8.10
C HIS A 94 -7.84 11.37 9.27
N LYS A 95 -7.03 12.40 9.04
CA LYS A 95 -6.61 13.38 10.04
C LYS A 95 -6.70 14.79 9.48
N GLN A 96 -7.41 15.64 10.22
CA GLN A 96 -7.46 17.07 9.91
C GLN A 96 -6.11 17.73 10.20
N LYS A 97 -5.69 18.64 9.32
CA LYS A 97 -4.55 19.50 9.60
C LYS A 97 -4.93 20.56 10.64
N SER A 98 -4.01 20.86 11.54
CA SER A 98 -4.18 21.97 12.49
C SER A 98 -2.96 22.89 12.44
N ASN A 99 -3.20 24.18 12.70
CA ASN A 99 -2.14 25.17 12.85
C ASN A 99 -1.56 25.14 14.27
N ARG A 100 -0.55 25.97 14.53
CA ARG A 100 0.11 26.08 15.84
C ARG A 100 -0.81 26.47 17.00
N PHE A 101 -2.01 26.96 16.71
CA PHE A 101 -3.03 27.31 17.71
C PHE A 101 -4.11 26.23 17.88
N GLY A 102 -3.95 25.05 17.25
CA GLY A 102 -4.92 23.97 17.30
C GLY A 102 -6.15 24.16 16.39
N ILE A 103 -6.18 25.22 15.58
CA ILE A 103 -7.30 25.48 14.66
C ILE A 103 -7.14 24.60 13.42
N SER A 104 -8.17 23.82 13.15
CA SER A 104 -8.22 22.95 11.96
C SER A 104 -8.34 23.77 10.67
N TYR A 105 -7.65 23.33 9.61
CA TYR A 105 -7.69 24.00 8.30
C TYR A 105 -7.50 23.00 7.16
N GLY A 106 -8.01 23.37 5.97
CA GLY A 106 -7.86 22.60 4.74
C GLY A 106 -8.62 21.28 4.76
N TRP A 107 -8.27 20.39 3.83
CA TRP A 107 -8.87 19.06 3.70
C TRP A 107 -8.17 18.05 4.61
N GLU A 108 -8.91 17.08 5.10
CA GLU A 108 -8.35 15.94 5.79
C GLU A 108 -7.36 15.19 4.90
N SER A 109 -6.33 14.64 5.49
CA SER A 109 -5.38 13.78 4.79
C SER A 109 -5.49 12.34 5.28
N SER A 110 -5.25 11.40 4.37
CA SER A 110 -5.20 9.98 4.71
C SER A 110 -4.15 9.70 5.77
N VAL A 111 -4.48 8.84 6.71
CA VAL A 111 -3.56 8.27 7.71
C VAL A 111 -3.17 6.87 7.25
N TYR A 112 -1.89 6.58 7.29
CA TYR A 112 -1.34 5.29 6.89
C TYR A 112 -0.82 4.50 8.09
N SER A 113 -1.00 3.19 8.04
CA SER A 113 -0.31 2.20 8.87
C SER A 113 0.35 1.15 7.97
N THR A 114 1.18 0.28 8.54
CA THR A 114 1.56 -0.94 7.84
C THR A 114 0.32 -1.81 7.62
N VAL A 115 0.36 -2.66 6.61
CA VAL A 115 -0.75 -3.57 6.31
C VAL A 115 -0.90 -4.59 7.43
N GLU A 116 0.21 -5.05 7.98
CA GLU A 116 0.26 -6.00 9.09
C GLU A 116 -0.37 -5.41 10.37
N ASP A 117 -0.06 -4.15 10.71
CA ASP A 117 -0.68 -3.48 11.87
C ASP A 117 -2.19 -3.25 11.66
N PHE A 118 -2.61 -2.97 10.42
CA PHE A 118 -4.03 -2.77 10.10
C PHE A 118 -4.85 -4.06 10.28
N TRP A 119 -4.28 -5.20 9.90
CA TRP A 119 -4.94 -6.51 9.96
C TRP A 119 -4.70 -7.26 11.27
N GLY A 120 -3.78 -6.78 12.12
CA GLY A 120 -3.42 -7.44 13.37
C GLY A 120 -2.42 -8.58 13.20
N GLY A 121 -1.66 -8.57 12.11
CA GLY A 121 -0.63 -9.56 11.78
C GLY A 121 -0.56 -9.88 10.29
N GLU A 122 0.32 -10.80 9.95
CA GLU A 122 0.39 -11.34 8.61
C GLU A 122 -0.76 -12.35 8.38
N PRO A 123 -1.35 -12.39 7.17
CA PRO A 123 -2.34 -13.39 6.85
C PRO A 123 -1.71 -14.80 6.78
N GLU A 124 -2.54 -15.83 6.85
CA GLU A 124 -2.11 -17.19 6.59
C GLU A 124 -1.40 -17.28 5.22
N TYR A 125 -0.30 -18.04 5.19
CA TYR A 125 0.48 -18.21 3.97
C TYR A 125 -0.32 -18.93 2.90
N ILE A 126 -0.39 -18.33 1.73
CA ILE A 126 -0.93 -18.92 0.51
C ILE A 126 0.18 -18.92 -0.53
N GLU A 127 0.34 -20.04 -1.23
CA GLU A 127 1.29 -20.14 -2.34
C GLU A 127 0.93 -19.11 -3.43
N PRO A 128 1.85 -18.24 -3.88
CA PRO A 128 1.54 -17.17 -4.84
C PRO A 128 0.89 -17.63 -6.15
N LYS A 129 1.23 -18.82 -6.63
CA LYS A 129 0.60 -19.40 -7.84
C LYS A 129 -0.84 -19.83 -7.61
N GLU A 130 -1.14 -20.37 -6.44
CA GLU A 130 -2.50 -20.72 -6.03
C GLU A 130 -3.35 -19.46 -5.88
N ALA A 131 -2.79 -18.44 -5.23
CA ALA A 131 -3.45 -17.15 -5.09
C ALA A 131 -3.73 -16.47 -6.45
N GLU A 132 -2.77 -16.52 -7.40
CA GLU A 132 -2.97 -16.01 -8.76
C GLU A 132 -4.10 -16.76 -9.48
N ALA A 133 -4.12 -18.08 -9.38
CA ALA A 133 -5.17 -18.91 -10.01
C ALA A 133 -6.56 -18.57 -9.45
N PHE A 134 -6.68 -18.46 -8.13
CA PHE A 134 -7.93 -18.10 -7.46
C PHE A 134 -8.46 -16.73 -7.89
N ILE A 135 -7.61 -15.69 -7.87
CA ILE A 135 -8.03 -14.34 -8.28
C ILE A 135 -8.39 -14.33 -9.77
N THR A 136 -7.62 -15.04 -10.61
CA THR A 136 -7.89 -15.14 -12.05
C THR A 136 -9.25 -15.77 -12.31
N GLU A 137 -9.58 -16.89 -11.66
CA GLU A 137 -10.88 -17.52 -11.76
C GLU A 137 -12.03 -16.59 -11.36
N LYS A 138 -11.87 -15.86 -10.23
CA LYS A 138 -12.85 -14.88 -9.79
C LYS A 138 -13.07 -13.76 -10.81
N VAL A 139 -12.00 -13.24 -11.41
CA VAL A 139 -12.10 -12.20 -12.45
C VAL A 139 -12.81 -12.75 -13.69
N LEU A 140 -12.43 -13.92 -14.16
CA LEU A 140 -13.03 -14.54 -15.37
C LEU A 140 -14.49 -14.97 -15.14
N SER A 141 -14.88 -15.29 -13.91
CA SER A 141 -16.29 -15.55 -13.59
C SER A 141 -17.18 -14.32 -13.72
N LEU A 142 -16.61 -13.12 -13.49
CA LEU A 142 -17.30 -11.82 -13.63
C LEU A 142 -17.19 -11.24 -15.04
N ASN A 143 -16.07 -11.47 -15.70
CA ASN A 143 -15.79 -11.00 -17.06
C ASN A 143 -14.98 -12.07 -17.84
N PRO A 144 -15.66 -12.99 -18.53
CA PRO A 144 -15.00 -14.06 -19.28
C PRO A 144 -14.04 -13.60 -20.37
N ASP A 145 -14.25 -12.39 -20.89
CA ASP A 145 -13.45 -11.78 -21.97
C ASP A 145 -12.30 -10.89 -21.45
N ALA A 146 -12.01 -10.95 -20.13
CA ALA A 146 -10.96 -10.12 -19.54
C ALA A 146 -9.57 -10.49 -20.10
N ASP A 147 -8.83 -9.46 -20.55
CA ASP A 147 -7.48 -9.64 -21.10
C ASP A 147 -6.52 -10.21 -20.01
N PRO A 148 -5.86 -11.34 -20.27
CA PRO A 148 -4.93 -11.95 -19.32
C PRO A 148 -3.80 -11.00 -18.84
N LYS A 149 -3.34 -10.09 -19.70
CA LYS A 149 -2.32 -9.09 -19.33
C LYS A 149 -2.86 -8.08 -18.33
N ILE A 150 -4.13 -7.68 -18.49
CA ILE A 150 -4.79 -6.77 -17.55
C ILE A 150 -5.06 -7.49 -16.23
N ILE A 151 -5.50 -8.75 -16.25
CA ILE A 151 -5.66 -9.56 -15.03
C ILE A 151 -4.33 -9.64 -14.27
N ARG A 152 -3.24 -9.97 -14.95
CA ARG A 152 -1.92 -10.06 -14.31
C ARG A 152 -1.47 -8.73 -13.70
N LYS A 153 -1.70 -7.62 -14.43
CA LYS A 153 -1.41 -6.27 -13.92
C LYS A 153 -2.28 -5.93 -12.71
N PHE A 154 -3.54 -6.31 -12.70
CA PHE A 154 -4.45 -6.18 -11.57
C PHE A 154 -3.95 -6.95 -10.34
N ILE A 155 -3.54 -8.19 -10.53
CA ILE A 155 -3.05 -9.07 -9.46
C ILE A 155 -1.74 -8.54 -8.87
N TYR A 156 -0.73 -8.30 -9.70
CA TYR A 156 0.63 -7.97 -9.26
C TYR A 156 0.92 -6.48 -9.10
N GLY A 157 0.06 -5.59 -9.61
CA GLY A 157 0.23 -4.14 -9.51
C GLY A 157 1.34 -3.55 -10.39
N LYS A 158 1.79 -4.26 -11.40
CA LYS A 158 2.94 -3.86 -12.24
C LYS A 158 2.51 -3.65 -13.68
#